data_0ec2c909258e8cbe0eb9617bd40e5bd9
#
_entry.id   0ec2c909258e8cbe0eb9617bd40e5bd9
#
_cell.length_a   1.000
_cell.length_b   1.000
_cell.length_c   1.000
_cell.angle_alpha   90.00
_cell.angle_beta   90.00
_cell.angle_gamma   90.00
#
_symmetry.space_group_name_H-M   'P 1'
#
loop_
_entity.id
_entity.type
_entity.pdbx_description
1 polymer ?
#
loop_
_entity_poly.entity_id
_entity_poly.type
_entity_poly.pdbx_seq_one_letter_code
_entity_poly.pdbx_strand_id
1 'polypeptide(L)'
;MTSLKIVGVPEHFNLPWHLCLENGEFEKENIDLQWTDVPEGTGKMCQMLRDGTADIAVILTEGIIKDIVNGNPSKIVQVYVESPLIWGIHVAAHSTFQNLADLENSKAAISRLGSGSQLMAYVNAKNQGWNSNQLQFEIVNTIDGAVTALTNGTADYFMWERFMTQPLVDQDIFRRIADCPTPWPVVWLAA
;
A
#
# COMPACT_ATOMS: atom_id res chain seq x y z
N MET A 1 -31.99 6.13 -12.86
CA MET A 1 -30.59 6.38 -12.44
C MET A 1 -30.12 5.14 -11.71
N THR A 2 -29.00 4.55 -12.14
CA THR A 2 -28.45 3.36 -11.48
C THR A 2 -27.58 3.82 -10.31
N SER A 3 -27.88 3.37 -9.10
CA SER A 3 -27.04 3.70 -7.94
C SER A 3 -25.83 2.76 -7.90
N LEU A 4 -24.64 3.31 -7.66
CA LEU A 4 -23.37 2.60 -7.64
C LEU A 4 -22.52 3.07 -6.45
N LYS A 5 -22.19 2.15 -5.56
CA LYS A 5 -21.38 2.42 -4.37
C LYS A 5 -19.93 2.06 -4.65
N ILE A 6 -19.07 3.06 -4.66
CA ILE A 6 -17.62 2.90 -4.89
C ILE A 6 -16.86 3.29 -3.65
N VAL A 7 -15.84 2.50 -3.32
CA VAL A 7 -14.96 2.75 -2.17
C VAL A 7 -13.50 2.84 -2.60
N GLY A 8 -12.75 3.69 -1.94
CA GLY A 8 -11.30 3.84 -2.15
C GLY A 8 -10.62 4.39 -0.91
N VAL A 9 -9.30 4.34 -0.87
CA VAL A 9 -8.52 5.02 0.16
C VAL A 9 -8.47 6.53 -0.13
N PRO A 10 -8.33 7.41 0.88
CA PRO A 10 -8.22 8.86 0.68
C PRO A 10 -6.83 9.26 0.15
N GLU A 11 -6.51 8.81 -1.05
CA GLU A 11 -5.21 8.99 -1.71
C GLU A 11 -5.34 9.80 -3.00
N HIS A 12 -4.27 10.50 -3.38
CA HIS A 12 -4.24 11.43 -4.50
C HIS A 12 -4.67 10.83 -5.85
N PHE A 13 -4.43 9.55 -6.10
CA PHE A 13 -4.83 8.88 -7.34
C PHE A 13 -6.34 8.74 -7.48
N ASN A 14 -7.11 8.96 -6.42
CA ASN A 14 -8.57 8.98 -6.45
C ASN A 14 -9.15 10.36 -6.80
N LEU A 15 -8.33 11.39 -6.96
CA LEU A 15 -8.78 12.73 -7.38
C LEU A 15 -9.68 12.73 -8.61
N PRO A 16 -9.46 11.92 -9.67
CA PRO A 16 -10.36 11.87 -10.83
C PRO A 16 -11.81 11.53 -10.48
N TRP A 17 -12.05 10.64 -9.50
CA TRP A 17 -13.39 10.30 -9.03
C TRP A 17 -14.09 11.50 -8.41
N HIS A 18 -13.39 12.22 -7.53
CA HIS A 18 -13.92 13.43 -6.89
C HIS A 18 -14.23 14.53 -7.91
N LEU A 19 -13.34 14.78 -8.86
CA LEU A 19 -13.57 15.76 -9.92
C LEU A 19 -14.77 15.40 -10.81
N CYS A 20 -14.93 14.12 -11.16
CA CYS A 20 -16.08 13.67 -11.93
C CYS A 20 -17.41 13.83 -11.15
N LEU A 21 -17.40 13.56 -9.85
CA LEU A 21 -18.56 13.81 -8.98
C LEU A 21 -18.90 15.29 -8.90
N GLU A 22 -17.92 16.14 -8.62
CA GLU A 22 -18.12 17.61 -8.53
C GLU A 22 -18.65 18.22 -9.82
N ASN A 23 -18.24 17.68 -10.98
CA ASN A 23 -18.67 18.15 -12.29
C ASN A 23 -19.97 17.49 -12.81
N GLY A 24 -20.57 16.57 -12.03
CA GLY A 24 -21.81 15.87 -12.41
C GLY A 24 -21.63 14.95 -13.62
N GLU A 25 -20.43 14.40 -13.85
CA GLU A 25 -20.17 13.57 -15.03
C GLU A 25 -20.92 12.23 -14.95
N PHE A 26 -21.07 11.65 -13.77
CA PHE A 26 -21.81 10.40 -13.59
C PHE A 26 -23.31 10.59 -13.77
N GLU A 27 -23.86 11.72 -13.35
CA GLU A 27 -25.28 12.05 -13.51
C GLU A 27 -25.67 12.20 -14.99
N LYS A 28 -24.77 12.74 -15.84
CA LYS A 28 -24.96 12.80 -17.29
C LYS A 28 -25.13 11.42 -17.93
N GLU A 29 -24.52 10.39 -17.30
CA GLU A 29 -24.63 8.99 -17.73
C GLU A 29 -25.73 8.21 -16.99
N ASN A 30 -26.63 8.92 -16.26
CA ASN A 30 -27.68 8.32 -15.44
C ASN A 30 -27.18 7.41 -14.32
N ILE A 31 -25.99 7.70 -13.79
CA ILE A 31 -25.37 7.01 -12.65
C ILE A 31 -25.46 7.90 -11.40
N ASP A 32 -26.04 7.38 -10.32
CA ASP A 32 -25.97 7.94 -8.98
C ASP A 32 -24.78 7.31 -8.26
N LEU A 33 -23.59 7.91 -8.40
CA LEU A 33 -22.36 7.38 -7.82
C LEU A 33 -22.18 7.87 -6.38
N GLN A 34 -22.07 6.92 -5.46
CA GLN A 34 -21.83 7.15 -4.05
C GLN A 34 -20.40 6.74 -3.71
N TRP A 35 -19.52 7.73 -3.50
CA TRP A 35 -18.14 7.51 -3.10
C TRP A 35 -18.00 7.47 -1.58
N THR A 36 -17.19 6.53 -1.07
CA THR A 36 -16.84 6.45 0.35
C THR A 36 -15.33 6.27 0.51
N ASP A 37 -14.71 7.18 1.26
CA ASP A 37 -13.33 7.03 1.70
C ASP A 37 -13.20 5.96 2.79
N VAL A 38 -12.26 5.05 2.61
CA VAL A 38 -11.98 3.93 3.54
C VAL A 38 -10.53 3.99 4.00
N PRO A 39 -10.22 4.84 5.00
CA PRO A 39 -8.86 5.02 5.50
C PRO A 39 -8.26 3.76 6.14
N GLU A 40 -9.10 2.78 6.54
CA GLU A 40 -8.66 1.49 7.04
C GLU A 40 -7.98 0.62 5.94
N GLY A 41 -8.16 1.00 4.68
CA GLY A 41 -7.46 0.44 3.53
C GLY A 41 -8.02 -0.88 3.01
N THR A 42 -7.17 -1.57 2.27
CA THR A 42 -7.51 -2.75 1.44
C THR A 42 -8.32 -3.82 2.17
N GLY A 43 -7.95 -4.16 3.41
CA GLY A 43 -8.64 -5.23 4.14
C GLY A 43 -10.11 -4.91 4.42
N LYS A 44 -10.42 -3.65 4.75
CA LYS A 44 -11.79 -3.18 4.97
C LYS A 44 -12.57 -3.15 3.65
N MET A 45 -11.97 -2.68 2.57
CA MET A 45 -12.59 -2.65 1.25
C MET A 45 -12.90 -4.07 0.73
N CYS A 46 -11.99 -5.04 0.92
CA CYS A 46 -12.27 -6.45 0.63
C CYS A 46 -13.48 -6.98 1.40
N GLN A 47 -13.60 -6.63 2.68
CA GLN A 47 -14.78 -6.98 3.48
C GLN A 47 -16.05 -6.36 2.90
N MET A 48 -16.02 -5.07 2.53
CA MET A 48 -17.18 -4.35 1.97
C MET A 48 -17.66 -4.96 0.66
N LEU A 49 -16.74 -5.42 -0.20
CA LEU A 49 -17.08 -6.18 -1.41
C LEU A 49 -17.77 -7.51 -1.06
N ARG A 50 -17.23 -8.27 -0.09
CA ARG A 50 -17.84 -9.56 0.35
C ARG A 50 -19.24 -9.38 0.95
N ASP A 51 -19.42 -8.31 1.70
CA ASP A 51 -20.68 -8.02 2.41
C ASP A 51 -21.72 -7.33 1.50
N GLY A 52 -21.34 -6.98 0.25
CA GLY A 52 -22.20 -6.25 -0.68
C GLY A 52 -22.52 -4.82 -0.24
N THR A 53 -21.71 -4.25 0.65
CA THR A 53 -21.85 -2.84 1.09
C THR A 53 -21.14 -1.88 0.14
N ALA A 54 -20.27 -2.38 -0.72
CA ALA A 54 -19.68 -1.70 -1.88
C ALA A 54 -19.89 -2.55 -3.13
N ASP A 55 -20.17 -1.89 -4.25
CA ASP A 55 -20.30 -2.52 -5.56
C ASP A 55 -18.94 -2.59 -6.27
N ILE A 56 -18.11 -1.56 -6.11
CA ILE A 56 -16.75 -1.49 -6.69
C ILE A 56 -15.78 -0.95 -5.63
N ALA A 57 -14.55 -1.46 -5.66
CA ALA A 57 -13.44 -0.92 -4.88
C ALA A 57 -12.27 -0.51 -5.79
N VAL A 58 -11.72 0.67 -5.53
CA VAL A 58 -10.42 1.14 -6.04
C VAL A 58 -9.37 0.66 -5.06
N ILE A 59 -8.70 -0.43 -5.38
CA ILE A 59 -8.04 -1.28 -4.38
C ILE A 59 -6.65 -1.75 -4.84
N LEU A 60 -5.73 -1.93 -3.88
CA LEU A 60 -4.38 -2.43 -4.14
C LEU A 60 -4.39 -3.87 -4.64
N THR A 61 -3.58 -4.11 -5.67
CA THR A 61 -3.47 -5.38 -6.39
C THR A 61 -3.24 -6.58 -5.46
N GLU A 62 -2.22 -6.51 -4.62
CA GLU A 62 -1.82 -7.64 -3.76
C GLU A 62 -2.92 -8.04 -2.77
N GLY A 63 -3.65 -7.05 -2.26
CA GLY A 63 -4.70 -7.29 -1.28
C GLY A 63 -5.93 -7.94 -1.89
N ILE A 64 -6.44 -7.41 -3.00
CA ILE A 64 -7.61 -7.97 -3.66
C ILE A 64 -7.34 -9.34 -4.28
N ILE A 65 -6.17 -9.54 -4.92
CA ILE A 65 -5.79 -10.84 -5.47
C ILE A 65 -5.72 -11.89 -4.37
N LYS A 66 -5.07 -11.56 -3.24
CA LYS A 66 -5.02 -12.46 -2.08
C LYS A 66 -6.43 -12.82 -1.57
N ASP A 67 -7.31 -11.85 -1.52
CA ASP A 67 -8.67 -12.03 -0.99
C ASP A 67 -9.52 -12.89 -1.95
N ILE A 68 -9.41 -12.67 -3.27
CA ILE A 68 -10.05 -13.51 -4.30
C ILE A 68 -9.56 -14.97 -4.22
N VAL A 69 -8.25 -15.18 -4.10
CA VAL A 69 -7.68 -16.53 -3.93
C VAL A 69 -8.19 -17.20 -2.65
N ASN A 70 -8.50 -16.44 -1.62
CA ASN A 70 -9.09 -16.94 -0.37
C ASN A 70 -10.62 -17.06 -0.41
N GLY A 71 -11.26 -16.88 -1.57
CA GLY A 71 -12.68 -17.17 -1.77
C GLY A 71 -13.59 -15.94 -1.84
N ASN A 72 -13.04 -14.72 -1.92
CA ASN A 72 -13.86 -13.54 -2.24
C ASN A 72 -14.41 -13.69 -3.66
N PRO A 73 -15.74 -13.56 -3.88
CA PRO A 73 -16.35 -13.75 -5.21
C PRO A 73 -16.10 -12.59 -6.18
N SER A 74 -15.46 -11.52 -5.73
CA SER A 74 -15.18 -10.35 -6.54
C SER A 74 -14.34 -10.67 -7.77
N LYS A 75 -14.51 -9.86 -8.80
CA LYS A 75 -13.73 -9.94 -10.06
C LYS A 75 -12.94 -8.65 -10.26
N ILE A 76 -11.78 -8.80 -10.84
CA ILE A 76 -11.03 -7.65 -11.36
C ILE A 76 -11.73 -7.16 -12.62
N VAL A 77 -12.10 -5.88 -12.64
CA VAL A 77 -12.78 -5.25 -13.76
C VAL A 77 -11.80 -4.58 -14.70
N GLN A 78 -10.86 -3.80 -14.13
CA GLN A 78 -9.92 -3.01 -14.91
C GLN A 78 -8.69 -2.63 -14.08
N VAL A 79 -7.55 -2.46 -14.74
CA VAL A 79 -6.40 -1.74 -14.17
C VAL A 79 -6.77 -0.26 -14.09
N TYR A 80 -6.65 0.32 -12.91
CA TYR A 80 -6.92 1.75 -12.71
C TYR A 80 -5.62 2.57 -12.73
N VAL A 81 -4.57 2.11 -12.05
CA VAL A 81 -3.23 2.70 -12.11
C VAL A 81 -2.24 1.65 -12.56
N GLU A 82 -1.71 1.82 -13.78
CA GLU A 82 -0.77 0.86 -14.40
C GLU A 82 0.65 0.95 -13.84
N SER A 83 1.05 2.14 -13.38
CA SER A 83 2.39 2.31 -12.82
C SER A 83 2.59 1.45 -11.57
N PRO A 84 3.80 0.95 -11.32
CA PRO A 84 4.12 0.32 -10.06
C PRO A 84 4.05 1.32 -8.91
N LEU A 85 3.68 0.87 -7.72
CA LEU A 85 3.89 1.63 -6.49
C LEU A 85 5.37 1.60 -6.14
N ILE A 86 5.94 2.76 -5.89
CA ILE A 86 7.34 2.86 -5.50
C ILE A 86 7.45 2.84 -3.98
N TRP A 87 7.99 1.78 -3.45
CA TRP A 87 8.29 1.64 -2.03
C TRP A 87 9.68 2.14 -1.74
N GLY A 88 9.79 3.22 -0.97
CA GLY A 88 11.08 3.65 -0.45
C GLY A 88 11.58 2.69 0.63
N ILE A 89 12.87 2.39 0.61
CA ILE A 89 13.55 1.61 1.65
C ILE A 89 14.29 2.59 2.54
N HIS A 90 13.84 2.71 3.78
CA HIS A 90 14.29 3.72 4.74
C HIS A 90 15.01 3.09 5.90
N VAL A 91 16.05 3.76 6.35
CA VAL A 91 16.74 3.51 7.62
C VAL A 91 16.65 4.76 8.49
N ALA A 92 16.95 4.69 9.79
CA ALA A 92 17.11 5.88 10.60
C ALA A 92 18.18 6.78 10.00
N ALA A 93 18.03 8.11 10.06
CA ALA A 93 18.99 9.04 9.48
C ALA A 93 20.42 8.82 10.02
N HIS A 94 20.53 8.50 11.32
CA HIS A 94 21.80 8.22 11.99
C HIS A 94 22.31 6.78 11.85
N SER A 95 21.60 5.93 11.08
CA SER A 95 21.98 4.54 10.87
C SER A 95 23.32 4.40 10.14
N THR A 96 24.04 3.32 10.45
CA THR A 96 25.29 2.96 9.77
C THR A 96 25.08 2.28 8.43
N PHE A 97 23.89 1.77 8.13
CA PHE A 97 23.56 1.17 6.83
C PHE A 97 23.62 2.22 5.73
N GLN A 98 24.44 2.02 4.71
CA GLN A 98 24.66 3.01 3.65
C GLN A 98 24.01 2.61 2.33
N ASN A 99 23.83 1.33 2.11
CA ASN A 99 23.30 0.80 0.86
C ASN A 99 22.42 -0.43 1.12
N LEU A 100 21.72 -0.87 0.08
CA LEU A 100 20.74 -1.94 0.19
C LEU A 100 21.36 -3.27 0.63
N ALA A 101 22.59 -3.56 0.20
CA ALA A 101 23.26 -4.81 0.57
C ALA A 101 23.55 -4.92 2.07
N ASP A 102 23.71 -3.79 2.75
CA ASP A 102 23.95 -3.76 4.20
C ASP A 102 22.75 -4.30 5.00
N LEU A 103 21.55 -4.35 4.37
CA LEU A 103 20.31 -4.79 5.01
C LEU A 103 20.10 -6.31 4.97
N GLU A 104 20.99 -7.08 4.33
CA GLU A 104 20.89 -8.54 4.39
C GLU A 104 20.97 -9.03 5.85
N ASN A 105 20.02 -9.88 6.23
CA ASN A 105 19.87 -10.39 7.61
C ASN A 105 19.47 -9.33 8.67
N SER A 106 19.13 -8.11 8.27
CA SER A 106 18.61 -7.09 9.17
C SER A 106 17.09 -7.24 9.40
N LYS A 107 16.55 -6.54 10.40
CA LYS A 107 15.14 -6.63 10.80
C LYS A 107 14.31 -5.56 10.13
N ALA A 108 13.30 -5.96 9.35
CA ALA A 108 12.34 -5.06 8.72
C ALA A 108 11.23 -4.64 9.70
N ALA A 109 10.95 -3.35 9.78
CA ALA A 109 9.71 -2.86 10.36
C ALA A 109 8.55 -3.12 9.39
N ILE A 110 7.46 -3.70 9.90
CA ILE A 110 6.23 -3.94 9.12
C ILE A 110 5.01 -3.45 9.89
N SER A 111 3.98 -2.98 9.18
CA SER A 111 2.77 -2.52 9.87
C SER A 111 2.04 -3.65 10.60
N ARG A 112 1.92 -4.83 9.98
CA ARG A 112 1.34 -6.05 10.58
C ARG A 112 1.71 -7.27 9.73
N LEU A 113 1.51 -8.45 10.27
CA LEU A 113 1.62 -9.69 9.50
C LEU A 113 0.60 -9.69 8.36
N GLY A 114 1.04 -10.10 7.16
CA GLY A 114 0.23 -10.10 5.95
C GLY A 114 0.00 -8.72 5.32
N SER A 115 0.70 -7.68 5.79
CA SER A 115 0.62 -6.33 5.21
C SER A 115 1.43 -6.17 3.93
N GLY A 116 1.16 -5.06 3.20
CA GLY A 116 1.98 -4.67 2.04
C GLY A 116 3.45 -4.47 2.38
N SER A 117 3.76 -3.87 3.55
CA SER A 117 5.16 -3.69 3.97
C SER A 117 5.89 -5.00 4.21
N GLN A 118 5.22 -6.03 4.75
CA GLN A 118 5.79 -7.37 4.84
C GLN A 118 5.98 -8.00 3.46
N LEU A 119 4.98 -7.91 2.59
CA LEU A 119 5.07 -8.46 1.24
C LEU A 119 6.24 -7.83 0.47
N MET A 120 6.38 -6.51 0.55
CA MET A 120 7.46 -5.81 -0.15
C MET A 120 8.84 -6.11 0.41
N ALA A 121 8.96 -6.42 1.70
CA ALA A 121 10.20 -6.94 2.25
C ALA A 121 10.58 -8.29 1.61
N TYR A 122 9.60 -9.18 1.39
CA TYR A 122 9.83 -10.45 0.64
C TYR A 122 10.18 -10.20 -0.82
N VAL A 123 9.49 -9.26 -1.49
CA VAL A 123 9.79 -8.88 -2.89
C VAL A 123 11.21 -8.35 -2.99
N ASN A 124 11.60 -7.44 -2.08
CA ASN A 124 12.95 -6.90 -2.05
C ASN A 124 13.99 -8.00 -1.83
N ALA A 125 13.79 -8.86 -0.84
CA ALA A 125 14.69 -9.98 -0.56
C ALA A 125 14.88 -10.89 -1.79
N LYS A 126 13.78 -11.20 -2.49
CA LYS A 126 13.84 -11.96 -3.74
C LYS A 126 14.65 -11.24 -4.82
N ASN A 127 14.44 -9.93 -4.99
CA ASN A 127 15.15 -9.12 -5.98
C ASN A 127 16.67 -9.05 -5.68
N GLN A 128 17.04 -9.06 -4.40
CA GLN A 128 18.44 -9.05 -3.95
C GLN A 128 19.07 -10.45 -3.88
N GLY A 129 18.32 -11.52 -4.10
CA GLY A 129 18.80 -12.89 -3.94
C GLY A 129 18.99 -13.34 -2.48
N TRP A 130 18.40 -12.62 -1.53
CA TRP A 130 18.49 -12.97 -0.10
C TRP A 130 17.62 -14.18 0.23
N ASN A 131 18.01 -14.90 1.28
CA ASN A 131 17.20 -16.00 1.79
C ASN A 131 15.98 -15.49 2.55
N SER A 132 14.80 -15.55 1.90
CA SER A 132 13.55 -15.06 2.48
C SER A 132 13.12 -15.76 3.77
N ASN A 133 13.64 -16.96 4.07
CA ASN A 133 13.37 -17.66 5.34
C ASN A 133 14.14 -17.05 6.53
N GLN A 134 15.11 -16.19 6.27
CA GLN A 134 15.92 -15.52 7.30
C GLN A 134 15.43 -14.11 7.60
N LEU A 135 14.40 -13.61 6.89
CA LEU A 135 13.83 -12.29 7.14
C LEU A 135 13.26 -12.23 8.57
N GLN A 136 13.63 -11.16 9.26
CA GLN A 136 13.15 -10.85 10.60
C GLN A 136 12.25 -9.63 10.55
N PHE A 137 11.20 -9.63 11.37
CA PHE A 137 10.19 -8.57 11.35
C PHE A 137 9.94 -7.99 12.74
N GLU A 138 9.75 -6.68 12.79
CA GLU A 138 9.21 -5.93 13.92
C GLU A 138 7.86 -5.35 13.54
N ILE A 139 6.82 -5.63 14.34
CA ILE A 139 5.47 -5.12 14.08
C ILE A 139 5.34 -3.72 14.70
N VAL A 140 5.17 -2.72 13.86
CA VAL A 140 5.16 -1.30 14.26
C VAL A 140 3.79 -0.62 14.12
N ASN A 141 2.82 -1.29 13.51
CA ASN A 141 1.44 -0.87 13.26
C ASN A 141 1.30 0.38 12.38
N THR A 142 1.99 1.48 12.69
CA THR A 142 1.86 2.79 12.04
C THR A 142 3.20 3.31 11.56
N ILE A 143 3.18 4.39 10.77
CA ILE A 143 4.41 5.13 10.38
C ILE A 143 5.12 5.68 11.62
N ASP A 144 4.40 6.21 12.60
CA ASP A 144 4.98 6.71 13.86
C ASP A 144 5.65 5.59 14.66
N GLY A 145 5.04 4.39 14.64
CA GLY A 145 5.66 3.20 15.20
C GLY A 145 6.97 2.82 14.48
N ALA A 146 7.02 2.97 13.14
CA ALA A 146 8.24 2.75 12.38
C ALA A 146 9.32 3.80 12.70
N VAL A 147 8.94 5.08 12.85
CA VAL A 147 9.86 6.15 13.31
C VAL A 147 10.48 5.75 14.64
N THR A 148 9.64 5.35 15.60
CA THR A 148 10.11 4.92 16.92
C THR A 148 11.06 3.73 16.84
N ALA A 149 10.67 2.68 16.08
CA ALA A 149 11.43 1.44 15.98
C ALA A 149 12.81 1.63 15.30
N LEU A 150 12.87 2.44 14.24
CA LEU A 150 14.12 2.72 13.57
C LEU A 150 15.03 3.62 14.42
N THR A 151 14.46 4.63 15.12
CA THR A 151 15.21 5.57 15.95
C THR A 151 15.82 4.88 17.16
N ASN A 152 15.13 3.93 17.79
CA ASN A 152 15.61 3.21 18.97
C ASN A 152 16.35 1.90 18.65
N GLY A 153 16.43 1.53 17.36
CA GLY A 153 17.15 0.33 16.89
C GLY A 153 16.45 -0.99 17.13
N THR A 154 15.14 -1.02 17.38
CA THR A 154 14.36 -2.28 17.47
C THR A 154 14.05 -2.86 16.09
N ALA A 155 14.11 -2.04 15.05
CA ALA A 155 14.13 -2.44 13.64
C ALA A 155 15.21 -1.65 12.90
N ASP A 156 15.67 -2.20 11.79
CA ASP A 156 16.78 -1.66 11.01
C ASP A 156 16.33 -0.87 9.80
N TYR A 157 15.27 -1.33 9.13
CA TYR A 157 14.71 -0.66 7.95
C TYR A 157 13.19 -0.74 7.91
N PHE A 158 12.58 0.18 7.13
CA PHE A 158 11.15 0.26 6.90
C PHE A 158 10.85 0.51 5.42
N MET A 159 9.92 -0.24 4.88
CA MET A 159 9.45 -0.04 3.51
C MET A 159 8.04 0.53 3.51
N TRP A 160 7.86 1.65 2.82
CA TRP A 160 6.57 2.31 2.68
C TRP A 160 6.52 3.10 1.37
N GLU A 161 5.30 3.52 0.99
CA GLU A 161 5.13 4.36 -0.19
C GLU A 161 6.00 5.63 -0.07
N ARG A 162 6.80 5.90 -1.12
CA ARG A 162 7.92 6.85 -1.04
C ARG A 162 7.50 8.30 -0.83
N PHE A 163 6.33 8.70 -1.35
CA PHE A 163 5.85 10.07 -1.18
C PHE A 163 5.28 10.31 0.21
N MET A 164 4.62 9.30 0.81
CA MET A 164 4.13 9.36 2.18
C MET A 164 5.26 9.50 3.20
N THR A 165 6.43 8.93 2.91
CA THR A 165 7.60 9.00 3.80
C THR A 165 8.57 10.14 3.45
N GLN A 166 8.35 10.85 2.33
CA GLN A 166 9.23 11.96 1.93
C GLN A 166 9.36 13.03 3.02
N PRO A 167 8.29 13.46 3.74
CA PRO A 167 8.42 14.43 4.83
C PRO A 167 9.37 13.98 5.95
N LEU A 168 9.46 12.68 6.23
CA LEU A 168 10.38 12.14 7.24
C LEU A 168 11.83 12.16 6.75
N VAL A 169 12.03 12.02 5.44
CA VAL A 169 13.36 12.17 4.81
C VAL A 169 13.78 13.64 4.81
N ASP A 170 12.88 14.55 4.46
CA ASP A 170 13.14 16.00 4.44
C ASP A 170 13.44 16.56 5.83
N GLN A 171 12.92 15.94 6.89
CA GLN A 171 13.16 16.28 8.29
C GLN A 171 14.39 15.56 8.90
N ASP A 172 15.15 14.81 8.11
CA ASP A 172 16.31 14.04 8.57
C ASP A 172 15.99 13.03 9.70
N ILE A 173 14.76 12.52 9.71
CA ILE A 173 14.31 11.42 10.59
C ILE A 173 14.66 10.08 9.95
N PHE A 174 14.34 9.94 8.67
CA PHE A 174 14.71 8.80 7.84
C PHE A 174 15.74 9.20 6.78
N ARG A 175 16.51 8.21 6.36
CA ARG A 175 17.29 8.28 5.13
C ARG A 175 16.81 7.18 4.20
N ARG A 176 16.38 7.54 2.97
CA ARG A 176 16.01 6.58 1.94
C ARG A 176 17.27 6.13 1.22
N ILE A 177 17.56 4.84 1.29
CA ILE A 177 18.76 4.23 0.71
C ILE A 177 18.51 3.52 -0.62
N ALA A 178 17.26 3.17 -0.90
CA ALA A 178 16.86 2.56 -2.18
C ALA A 178 15.35 2.69 -2.40
N ASP A 179 14.92 2.34 -3.60
CA ASP A 179 13.52 2.17 -3.97
C ASP A 179 13.27 0.72 -4.44
N CYS A 180 12.09 0.19 -4.13
CA CYS A 180 11.62 -1.12 -4.60
C CYS A 180 10.24 -0.94 -5.24
N PRO A 181 10.13 -0.90 -6.57
CA PRO A 181 8.84 -0.87 -7.25
C PRO A 181 8.11 -2.20 -7.10
N THR A 182 6.77 -2.15 -7.02
CA THR A 182 5.96 -3.38 -7.14
C THR A 182 6.15 -3.99 -8.53
N PRO A 183 6.28 -5.32 -8.66
CA PRO A 183 6.37 -5.98 -9.96
C PRO A 183 5.00 -6.15 -10.65
N TRP A 184 3.99 -5.38 -10.26
CA TRP A 184 2.62 -5.38 -10.79
C TRP A 184 2.04 -3.95 -10.82
N PRO A 185 0.99 -3.69 -11.62
CA PRO A 185 0.20 -2.47 -11.56
C PRO A 185 -0.38 -2.28 -10.15
N VAL A 186 -0.36 -1.03 -9.65
CA VAL A 186 -0.60 -0.80 -8.22
C VAL A 186 -2.06 -0.87 -7.81
N VAL A 187 -2.98 -0.36 -8.64
CA VAL A 187 -4.41 -0.25 -8.29
C VAL A 187 -5.31 -0.82 -9.38
N TRP A 188 -6.31 -1.58 -8.94
CA TRP A 188 -7.34 -2.16 -9.79
C TRP A 188 -8.72 -1.70 -9.37
N LEU A 189 -9.68 -1.78 -10.28
CA LEU A 189 -11.09 -1.79 -9.97
C LEU A 189 -11.53 -3.23 -9.79
N ALA A 190 -12.13 -3.52 -8.65
CA ALA A 190 -12.69 -4.84 -8.34
C ALA A 190 -14.17 -4.70 -7.93
N ALA A 191 -15.03 -5.61 -8.43
CA ALA A 191 -16.47 -5.66 -8.22
C ALA A 191 -16.91 -7.06 -7.77
#